data_5f3be8be8b3a6a3ce3789e736c58cb36
#
_entry.id   5f3be8be8b3a6a3ce3789e736c58cb36
#
_cell.length_a   1.000
_cell.length_b   1.000
_cell.length_c   1.000
_cell.angle_alpha   90.00
_cell.angle_beta   90.00
_cell.angle_gamma   90.00
#
_symmetry.space_group_name_H-M   'P 1'
#
loop_
_entity.id
_entity.type
_entity.pdbx_description
1 polymer ?
#
loop_
_entity_poly.entity_id
_entity_poly.type
_entity_poly.pdbx_seq_one_letter_code
_entity_poly.pdbx_strand_id
1 'polypeptide(L)'
;MGAAIMARCFLSRSLSMSLISHPARPLLGLAVVAALAGCAATATKPTAVEANITTKAVGYLDKSAVPASLDLVPAPPVAGSAALALDEQVSREARALRGSPRFAQAGVDAELGFPEGANHFSCAADIDVDAVKTPALYRLLERSRIDASAATKAAKNHYQRPRPFMVNGEPTCSPKDEEGLRKNGSYPSGHTSIGWAWALILSEIAPDRADAIQARGRNYGESRLVCNVHWQSDILEGRFMGAAAVARLHDNAAFNKDLLAARKEIAAARRAGLHSSRDCATENAVLKVRPQSAL
;
A
#
# COMPACT_ATOMS: atom_id res chain seq x y z
N MET A 1 39.24 5.87 41.61
CA MET A 1 39.03 4.57 42.27
C MET A 1 38.04 3.83 41.38
N GLY A 2 38.31 2.84 40.64
CA GLY A 2 39.25 1.78 40.54
C GLY A 2 38.74 0.84 39.48
N ALA A 3 39.59 0.53 38.57
CA ALA A 3 39.45 -0.31 37.39
C ALA A 3 39.12 -1.77 37.72
N ALA A 4 38.55 -2.50 36.78
CA ALA A 4 38.93 -3.88 36.49
C ALA A 4 38.51 -4.30 35.09
N ILE A 5 39.51 -4.44 34.26
CA ILE A 5 39.60 -5.13 32.99
C ILE A 5 39.60 -6.63 33.25
N MET A 6 38.86 -7.43 32.49
CA MET A 6 39.21 -8.84 32.26
C MET A 6 38.97 -9.22 30.80
N ALA A 7 40.10 -9.37 30.12
CA ALA A 7 40.25 -10.06 28.84
C ALA A 7 40.41 -11.58 29.09
N ARG A 8 39.82 -12.41 28.24
CA ARG A 8 40.21 -13.83 28.01
C ARG A 8 40.01 -14.08 26.51
N CYS A 9 41.05 -14.11 25.81
CA CYS A 9 42.02 -15.15 25.40
C CYS A 9 41.44 -16.31 24.59
N PHE A 10 41.80 -16.29 23.36
CA PHE A 10 41.92 -17.27 22.28
C PHE A 10 42.12 -18.73 22.67
N LEU A 11 41.52 -19.62 21.89
CA LEU A 11 42.13 -20.89 21.53
C LEU A 11 41.74 -21.28 20.08
N SER A 12 42.74 -21.12 19.24
CA SER A 12 42.90 -21.67 17.91
C SER A 12 43.07 -23.20 17.99
N ARG A 13 42.34 -23.95 17.19
CA ARG A 13 42.68 -25.34 16.89
C ARG A 13 42.75 -25.54 15.39
N SER A 14 43.98 -25.55 14.91
CA SER A 14 44.39 -26.16 13.63
C SER A 14 44.23 -27.68 13.74
N LEU A 15 43.64 -28.30 12.74
CA LEU A 15 43.74 -29.72 12.51
C LEU A 15 44.17 -30.02 11.08
N SER A 16 45.26 -30.71 11.00
CA SER A 16 46.12 -31.06 9.89
C SER A 16 45.44 -32.00 8.89
N MET A 17 45.82 -31.80 7.63
CA MET A 17 45.64 -32.74 6.52
C MET A 17 46.37 -34.06 6.81
N SER A 18 45.73 -35.18 6.47
CA SER A 18 46.41 -36.45 6.20
C SER A 18 46.04 -36.97 4.84
N LEU A 19 46.98 -36.92 3.93
CA LEU A 19 47.03 -37.60 2.67
C LEU A 19 47.22 -39.10 2.89
N ILE A 20 46.34 -39.94 2.40
CA ILE A 20 46.56 -41.37 2.24
C ILE A 20 46.44 -41.71 0.73
N SER A 21 47.62 -41.93 0.14
CA SER A 21 47.78 -42.51 -1.17
C SER A 21 47.85 -44.04 -1.03
N HIS A 22 47.07 -44.77 -1.86
CA HIS A 22 47.39 -46.19 -2.21
C HIS A 22 46.70 -46.59 -3.51
N PRO A 23 47.12 -47.70 -4.15
CA PRO A 23 47.66 -47.66 -5.51
C PRO A 23 46.70 -48.31 -6.55
N ALA A 24 47.06 -48.10 -7.80
CA ALA A 24 46.43 -48.65 -9.00
C ALA A 24 46.53 -50.20 -9.08
N ARG A 25 45.44 -50.82 -9.50
CA ARG A 25 45.47 -52.14 -10.14
C ARG A 25 44.56 -52.12 -11.37
N PRO A 26 45.05 -52.65 -12.50
CA PRO A 26 44.28 -52.78 -13.73
C PRO A 26 43.57 -54.15 -13.77
N LEU A 27 42.48 -54.26 -14.49
CA LEU A 27 42.20 -55.31 -15.47
C LEU A 27 40.70 -55.52 -15.72
N LEU A 28 40.47 -55.65 -16.91
CA LEU A 28 39.58 -56.48 -17.73
C LEU A 28 38.24 -55.88 -18.12
N GLY A 29 38.16 -55.67 -19.42
CA GLY A 29 37.00 -55.27 -20.12
C GLY A 29 35.90 -56.35 -20.17
N LEU A 30 34.68 -55.86 -20.15
CA LEU A 30 33.53 -56.57 -20.68
C LEU A 30 32.68 -55.53 -21.41
N ALA A 31 32.68 -55.63 -22.74
CA ALA A 31 31.83 -54.83 -23.58
C ALA A 31 30.39 -55.36 -23.44
N VAL A 32 29.54 -54.58 -22.82
CA VAL A 32 28.07 -54.78 -22.87
C VAL A 32 27.51 -53.74 -23.81
N VAL A 33 27.09 -54.16 -24.99
CA VAL A 33 26.30 -53.36 -25.90
C VAL A 33 24.91 -53.23 -25.32
N ALA A 34 24.61 -52.09 -24.67
CA ALA A 34 23.26 -51.77 -24.28
C ALA A 34 22.60 -50.92 -25.39
N ALA A 35 21.58 -51.50 -26.00
CA ALA A 35 20.74 -50.80 -26.97
C ALA A 35 19.99 -49.67 -26.25
N LEU A 36 20.35 -48.42 -26.59
CA LEU A 36 19.60 -47.23 -26.16
C LEU A 36 18.34 -47.14 -27.01
N ALA A 37 17.21 -47.67 -26.45
CA ALA A 37 15.89 -47.28 -26.91
C ALA A 37 15.65 -45.84 -26.48
N GLY A 38 15.79 -44.89 -27.40
CA GLY A 38 15.49 -43.49 -27.17
C GLY A 38 14.00 -43.26 -26.96
N CYS A 39 13.57 -43.07 -25.71
CA CYS A 39 12.30 -42.41 -25.45
C CYS A 39 12.48 -40.92 -25.73
N ALA A 40 12.04 -40.48 -26.91
CA ALA A 40 11.86 -39.08 -27.23
C ALA A 40 10.72 -38.55 -26.30
N ALA A 41 11.09 -37.99 -25.16
CA ALA A 41 10.19 -37.18 -24.38
C ALA A 41 9.88 -35.90 -25.19
N THR A 42 8.75 -35.88 -25.84
CA THR A 42 8.17 -34.65 -26.40
C THR A 42 8.00 -33.64 -25.26
N ALA A 43 8.92 -32.66 -25.20
CA ALA A 43 8.76 -31.50 -24.34
C ALA A 43 7.51 -30.75 -24.84
N THR A 44 6.40 -30.97 -24.17
CA THR A 44 5.23 -30.11 -24.30
C THR A 44 5.63 -28.72 -23.79
N LYS A 45 5.80 -27.80 -24.73
CA LYS A 45 5.91 -26.37 -24.46
C LYS A 45 4.72 -25.98 -23.59
N PRO A 46 4.92 -25.36 -22.40
CA PRO A 46 3.79 -24.88 -21.64
C PRO A 46 3.05 -23.86 -22.48
N THR A 47 1.84 -24.19 -22.90
CA THR A 47 0.89 -23.25 -23.48
C THR A 47 0.69 -22.16 -22.44
N ALA A 48 1.09 -20.93 -22.77
CA ALA A 48 0.69 -19.77 -22.01
C ALA A 48 -0.84 -19.77 -21.99
N VAL A 49 -1.42 -20.10 -20.85
CA VAL A 49 -2.83 -19.88 -20.58
C VAL A 49 -2.95 -18.37 -20.53
N GLU A 50 -3.38 -17.77 -21.62
CA GLU A 50 -3.90 -16.42 -21.64
C GLU A 50 -5.11 -16.39 -20.70
N ALA A 51 -4.85 -16.04 -19.45
CA ALA A 51 -5.88 -15.71 -18.49
C ALA A 51 -6.43 -14.32 -18.86
N ASN A 52 -7.17 -14.29 -19.96
CA ASN A 52 -7.99 -13.12 -20.32
C ASN A 52 -9.27 -13.18 -19.50
N ILE A 53 -9.14 -13.06 -18.17
CA ILE A 53 -10.26 -12.93 -17.26
C ILE A 53 -10.21 -11.50 -16.75
N THR A 54 -10.83 -10.58 -17.47
CA THR A 54 -11.28 -9.28 -16.98
C THR A 54 -12.48 -9.48 -16.02
N THR A 55 -12.31 -10.31 -15.00
CA THR A 55 -13.23 -10.31 -13.87
C THR A 55 -12.94 -9.08 -13.04
N LYS A 56 -13.94 -8.20 -12.92
CA LYS A 56 -13.86 -7.04 -12.02
C LYS A 56 -13.41 -7.55 -10.65
N ALA A 57 -12.32 -6.99 -10.13
CA ALA A 57 -11.79 -7.39 -8.82
C ALA A 57 -12.87 -7.27 -7.75
N VAL A 58 -12.88 -8.21 -6.81
CA VAL A 58 -13.78 -8.21 -5.64
C VAL A 58 -12.94 -8.10 -4.37
N GLY A 59 -13.49 -7.46 -3.32
CA GLY A 59 -12.86 -7.37 -2.01
C GLY A 59 -12.64 -8.75 -1.36
N TYR A 60 -12.08 -8.74 -0.17
CA TYR A 60 -11.91 -9.93 0.67
C TYR A 60 -13.11 -10.15 1.59
N LEU A 61 -13.80 -9.05 1.98
CA LEU A 61 -14.87 -9.08 2.97
C LEU A 61 -16.23 -9.26 2.33
N ASP A 62 -17.02 -10.13 2.90
CA ASP A 62 -18.45 -10.19 2.63
C ASP A 62 -19.15 -8.96 3.22
N LYS A 63 -20.34 -8.62 2.70
CA LYS A 63 -21.08 -7.42 3.12
C LYS A 63 -21.29 -7.33 4.64
N SER A 64 -21.52 -8.46 5.30
CA SER A 64 -21.72 -8.54 6.76
C SER A 64 -20.44 -8.36 7.57
N ALA A 65 -19.27 -8.58 6.96
CA ALA A 65 -17.96 -8.41 7.58
C ALA A 65 -17.38 -7.00 7.40
N VAL A 66 -17.96 -6.19 6.51
CA VAL A 66 -17.54 -4.79 6.32
C VAL A 66 -17.83 -3.99 7.60
N PRO A 67 -16.86 -3.18 8.11
CA PRO A 67 -17.09 -2.34 9.29
C PRO A 67 -18.33 -1.45 9.16
N ALA A 68 -19.17 -1.44 10.20
CA ALA A 68 -20.42 -0.68 10.23
C ALA A 68 -20.13 0.81 10.54
N SER A 69 -19.87 1.62 9.52
CA SER A 69 -19.43 3.00 9.73
C SER A 69 -20.42 3.87 10.54
N LEU A 70 -21.72 3.60 10.50
CA LEU A 70 -22.71 4.35 11.31
C LEU A 70 -22.57 4.10 12.82
N ASP A 71 -22.06 2.93 13.20
CA ASP A 71 -21.85 2.56 14.61
C ASP A 71 -20.47 3.01 15.11
N LEU A 72 -19.53 3.22 14.18
CA LEU A 72 -18.12 3.43 14.50
C LEU A 72 -17.70 4.90 14.46
N VAL A 73 -18.30 5.71 13.60
CA VAL A 73 -17.92 7.13 13.48
C VAL A 73 -18.97 8.03 14.13
N PRO A 74 -18.56 9.11 14.83
CA PRO A 74 -19.50 10.11 15.37
C PRO A 74 -20.22 10.82 14.23
N ALA A 75 -21.25 11.58 14.54
CA ALA A 75 -21.85 12.50 13.58
C ALA A 75 -20.83 13.57 13.14
N PRO A 76 -20.88 14.05 11.87
CA PRO A 76 -20.01 15.11 11.42
C PRO A 76 -20.19 16.40 12.24
N PRO A 77 -19.15 17.26 12.33
CA PRO A 77 -19.22 18.51 13.09
C PRO A 77 -20.43 19.37 12.74
N VAL A 78 -21.09 19.90 13.75
CA VAL A 78 -22.28 20.75 13.61
C VAL A 78 -21.93 22.23 13.69
N ALA A 79 -22.83 23.09 13.20
CA ALA A 79 -22.67 24.55 13.22
C ALA A 79 -22.37 25.04 14.64
N GLY A 80 -21.38 25.95 14.75
CA GLY A 80 -20.96 26.55 16.02
C GLY A 80 -20.00 25.67 16.86
N SER A 81 -19.71 24.43 16.44
CA SER A 81 -18.75 23.58 17.15
C SER A 81 -17.29 23.96 16.87
N ALA A 82 -16.40 23.73 17.85
CA ALA A 82 -14.95 23.92 17.65
C ALA A 82 -14.40 23.01 16.56
N ALA A 83 -14.97 21.81 16.38
CA ALA A 83 -14.59 20.88 15.33
C ALA A 83 -14.91 21.42 13.92
N LEU A 84 -16.08 22.08 13.74
CA LEU A 84 -16.39 22.72 12.46
C LEU A 84 -15.48 23.95 12.22
N ALA A 85 -15.20 24.74 13.25
CA ALA A 85 -14.28 25.86 13.14
C ALA A 85 -12.88 25.41 12.67
N LEU A 86 -12.38 24.28 13.18
CA LEU A 86 -11.12 23.68 12.73
C LEU A 86 -11.21 23.19 11.28
N ASP A 87 -12.30 22.52 10.89
CA ASP A 87 -12.53 22.11 9.50
C ASP A 87 -12.43 23.30 8.53
N GLU A 88 -13.07 24.40 8.88
CA GLU A 88 -13.07 25.62 8.08
C GLU A 88 -11.69 26.30 8.05
N GLN A 89 -10.98 26.33 9.17
CA GLN A 89 -9.63 26.87 9.25
C GLN A 89 -8.67 26.09 8.36
N VAL A 90 -8.63 24.75 8.49
CA VAL A 90 -7.79 23.88 7.67
C VAL A 90 -8.16 23.99 6.18
N SER A 91 -9.46 24.11 5.86
CA SER A 91 -9.90 24.35 4.49
C SER A 91 -9.38 25.67 3.91
N ARG A 92 -9.35 26.76 4.69
CA ARG A 92 -8.78 28.05 4.24
C ARG A 92 -7.26 27.93 3.99
N GLU A 93 -6.53 27.28 4.90
CA GLU A 93 -5.08 27.07 4.78
C GLU A 93 -4.75 26.17 3.57
N ALA A 94 -5.54 25.12 3.35
CA ALA A 94 -5.38 24.21 2.21
C ALA A 94 -5.58 24.92 0.86
N ARG A 95 -6.58 25.81 0.77
CA ARG A 95 -6.83 26.63 -0.43
C ARG A 95 -5.70 27.60 -0.75
N ALA A 96 -4.97 28.09 0.26
CA ALA A 96 -3.80 28.93 0.04
C ALA A 96 -2.67 28.20 -0.72
N LEU A 97 -2.70 26.87 -0.77
CA LEU A 97 -1.75 26.06 -1.55
C LEU A 97 -2.14 25.92 -3.03
N ARG A 98 -3.23 26.52 -3.49
CA ARG A 98 -3.66 26.46 -4.89
C ARG A 98 -2.57 26.99 -5.81
N GLY A 99 -2.38 26.34 -6.98
CA GLY A 99 -1.35 26.71 -7.95
C GLY A 99 0.07 26.29 -7.55
N SER A 100 0.28 25.74 -6.36
CA SER A 100 1.59 25.25 -5.90
C SER A 100 1.87 23.82 -6.41
N PRO A 101 3.12 23.36 -6.35
CA PRO A 101 3.45 21.95 -6.60
C PRO A 101 2.68 20.99 -5.68
N ARG A 102 2.33 21.40 -4.45
CA ARG A 102 1.54 20.60 -3.51
C ARG A 102 0.10 20.40 -4.00
N PHE A 103 -0.47 21.42 -4.62
CA PHE A 103 -1.80 21.31 -5.25
C PHE A 103 -1.77 20.39 -6.47
N ALA A 104 -0.73 20.49 -7.29
CA ALA A 104 -0.53 19.56 -8.41
C ALA A 104 -0.41 18.10 -7.94
N GLN A 105 0.38 17.86 -6.88
CA GLN A 105 0.49 16.54 -6.26
C GLN A 105 -0.85 16.05 -5.71
N ALA A 106 -1.68 16.94 -5.15
CA ALA A 106 -3.02 16.56 -4.70
C ALA A 106 -3.92 16.11 -5.86
N GLY A 107 -3.73 16.66 -7.05
CA GLY A 107 -4.38 16.23 -8.28
C GLY A 107 -3.92 14.83 -8.71
N VAL A 108 -2.62 14.54 -8.62
CA VAL A 108 -2.08 13.19 -8.85
C VAL A 108 -2.69 12.19 -7.86
N ASP A 109 -2.69 12.53 -6.56
CA ASP A 109 -3.25 11.69 -5.49
C ASP A 109 -4.78 11.50 -5.59
N ALA A 110 -5.48 12.27 -6.45
CA ALA A 110 -6.90 12.09 -6.69
C ALA A 110 -7.22 10.83 -7.49
N GLU A 111 -6.26 10.31 -8.25
CA GLU A 111 -6.46 9.11 -9.04
C GLU A 111 -6.54 7.86 -8.15
N LEU A 112 -7.63 7.11 -8.31
CA LEU A 112 -7.88 5.83 -7.63
C LEU A 112 -7.92 4.65 -8.62
N GLY A 113 -7.76 4.89 -9.90
CA GLY A 113 -7.59 3.85 -10.90
C GLY A 113 -6.45 2.92 -10.49
N PHE A 114 -6.55 1.65 -10.84
CA PHE A 114 -5.54 0.68 -10.46
C PHE A 114 -4.75 0.22 -11.70
N PRO A 115 -3.42 0.19 -11.65
CA PRO A 115 -2.53 0.27 -10.46
C PRO A 115 -2.10 1.69 -10.05
N GLU A 116 -2.47 2.74 -10.78
CA GLU A 116 -1.97 4.12 -10.59
C GLU A 116 -2.17 4.60 -9.16
N GLY A 117 -3.36 4.39 -8.59
CA GLY A 117 -3.67 4.80 -7.21
C GLY A 117 -2.77 4.14 -6.16
N ALA A 118 -2.40 2.87 -6.33
CA ALA A 118 -1.48 2.17 -5.43
C ALA A 118 -0.03 2.64 -5.63
N ASN A 119 0.35 3.03 -6.85
CA ASN A 119 1.68 3.54 -7.18
C ASN A 119 1.98 4.91 -6.56
N HIS A 120 0.99 5.60 -5.95
CA HIS A 120 1.27 6.76 -5.10
C HIS A 120 2.07 6.40 -3.85
N PHE A 121 2.18 5.13 -3.49
CA PHE A 121 3.01 4.64 -2.38
C PHE A 121 4.38 4.10 -2.82
N SER A 122 4.68 4.06 -4.12
CA SER A 122 5.90 3.46 -4.65
C SER A 122 7.18 4.04 -4.05
N CYS A 123 7.27 5.36 -3.90
CA CYS A 123 8.43 6.01 -3.28
C CYS A 123 8.58 5.65 -1.80
N ALA A 124 7.49 5.62 -1.05
CA ALA A 124 7.54 5.29 0.36
C ALA A 124 7.87 3.80 0.58
N ALA A 125 7.28 2.92 -0.23
CA ALA A 125 7.48 1.48 -0.16
C ALA A 125 8.75 1.01 -0.89
N ASP A 126 9.39 1.87 -1.69
CA ASP A 126 10.54 1.56 -2.54
C ASP A 126 10.31 0.36 -3.45
N ILE A 127 9.14 0.31 -4.07
CA ILE A 127 8.73 -0.70 -5.04
C ILE A 127 7.52 -0.21 -5.84
N ASP A 128 7.47 -0.52 -7.13
CA ASP A 128 6.30 -0.25 -7.96
C ASP A 128 5.29 -1.38 -7.86
N VAL A 129 4.00 -1.01 -7.92
CA VAL A 129 2.88 -1.96 -7.98
C VAL A 129 2.63 -2.30 -9.45
N ASP A 130 2.91 -3.54 -9.82
CA ASP A 130 2.88 -3.99 -11.22
C ASP A 130 2.26 -5.38 -11.33
N ALA A 131 1.34 -5.58 -12.28
CA ALA A 131 0.63 -6.85 -12.45
C ALA A 131 1.54 -8.02 -12.86
N VAL A 132 2.71 -7.74 -13.46
CA VAL A 132 3.65 -8.75 -13.96
C VAL A 132 4.82 -8.93 -12.99
N LYS A 133 5.42 -7.81 -12.51
CA LYS A 133 6.62 -7.83 -11.67
C LYS A 133 6.30 -8.07 -10.20
N THR A 134 5.14 -7.57 -9.72
CA THR A 134 4.68 -7.69 -8.33
C THR A 134 3.21 -8.13 -8.24
N PRO A 135 2.85 -9.29 -8.84
CA PRO A 135 1.45 -9.71 -8.98
C PRO A 135 0.74 -10.00 -7.64
N ALA A 136 1.46 -10.44 -6.61
CA ALA A 136 0.87 -10.67 -5.29
C ALA A 136 0.57 -9.35 -4.59
N LEU A 137 1.48 -8.37 -4.66
CA LEU A 137 1.27 -7.02 -4.17
C LEU A 137 0.12 -6.34 -4.91
N TYR A 138 0.12 -6.43 -6.25
CA TYR A 138 -0.94 -5.91 -7.11
C TYR A 138 -2.32 -6.40 -6.62
N ARG A 139 -2.51 -7.71 -6.55
CA ARG A 139 -3.78 -8.32 -6.13
C ARG A 139 -4.19 -7.93 -4.72
N LEU A 140 -3.24 -7.90 -3.78
CA LEU A 140 -3.49 -7.54 -2.39
C LEU A 140 -4.05 -6.13 -2.28
N LEU A 141 -3.40 -5.15 -2.91
CA LEU A 141 -3.79 -3.74 -2.82
C LEU A 141 -5.07 -3.45 -3.63
N GLU A 142 -5.24 -4.08 -4.79
CA GLU A 142 -6.46 -3.93 -5.59
C GLU A 142 -7.70 -4.39 -4.81
N ARG A 143 -7.64 -5.54 -4.18
CA ARG A 143 -8.77 -6.11 -3.43
C ARG A 143 -9.04 -5.35 -2.13
N SER A 144 -8.01 -5.04 -1.35
CA SER A 144 -8.16 -4.30 -0.09
C SER A 144 -8.71 -2.88 -0.29
N ARG A 145 -8.47 -2.25 -1.45
CA ARG A 145 -9.09 -0.98 -1.84
C ARG A 145 -10.61 -1.03 -1.82
N ILE A 146 -11.17 -2.14 -2.30
CA ILE A 146 -12.63 -2.33 -2.38
C ILE A 146 -13.23 -2.39 -0.98
N ASP A 147 -12.60 -3.12 -0.09
CA ASP A 147 -13.04 -3.28 1.31
C ASP A 147 -12.94 -1.96 2.09
N ALA A 148 -11.80 -1.28 1.98
CA ALA A 148 -11.58 0.01 2.63
C ALA A 148 -12.55 1.10 2.12
N SER A 149 -12.89 1.08 0.82
CA SER A 149 -13.91 1.95 0.26
C SER A 149 -15.31 1.61 0.81
N ALA A 150 -15.64 0.32 0.87
CA ALA A 150 -16.94 -0.15 1.34
C ALA A 150 -17.20 0.25 2.80
N ALA A 151 -16.15 0.22 3.64
CA ALA A 151 -16.23 0.59 5.05
C ALA A 151 -16.76 2.00 5.32
N THR A 152 -16.71 2.91 4.36
CA THR A 152 -17.20 4.30 4.54
C THR A 152 -18.64 4.53 4.05
N LYS A 153 -19.22 3.59 3.30
CA LYS A 153 -20.44 3.85 2.51
C LYS A 153 -21.69 4.14 3.34
N ALA A 154 -21.90 3.42 4.45
CA ALA A 154 -23.11 3.59 5.25
C ALA A 154 -23.22 5.00 5.82
N ALA A 155 -22.15 5.51 6.45
CA ALA A 155 -22.11 6.86 6.99
C ALA A 155 -22.19 7.94 5.89
N LYS A 156 -21.50 7.75 4.76
CA LYS A 156 -21.61 8.64 3.60
C LYS A 156 -23.04 8.80 3.13
N ASN A 157 -23.74 7.68 2.97
CA ASN A 157 -25.11 7.66 2.50
C ASN A 157 -26.09 8.26 3.52
N HIS A 158 -25.80 8.10 4.81
CA HIS A 158 -26.64 8.65 5.88
C HIS A 158 -26.47 10.16 6.03
N TYR A 159 -25.22 10.62 6.18
CA TYR A 159 -24.95 12.02 6.51
C TYR A 159 -25.01 12.98 5.30
N GLN A 160 -24.74 12.51 4.09
CA GLN A 160 -24.72 13.31 2.87
C GLN A 160 -24.04 14.68 3.03
N ARG A 161 -22.97 14.75 3.82
CA ARG A 161 -22.28 15.99 4.16
C ARG A 161 -21.79 16.70 2.89
N PRO A 162 -22.08 18.02 2.73
CA PRO A 162 -21.53 18.80 1.61
C PRO A 162 -20.01 18.86 1.66
N ARG A 163 -19.37 18.81 0.48
CA ARG A 163 -17.93 18.94 0.35
C ARG A 163 -17.49 20.40 0.40
N PRO A 164 -16.21 20.71 0.81
CA PRO A 164 -15.72 22.07 0.85
C PRO A 164 -15.98 22.86 -0.43
N PHE A 165 -15.69 22.32 -1.62
CA PHE A 165 -15.88 23.01 -2.90
C PHE A 165 -17.36 23.36 -3.18
N MET A 166 -18.29 22.60 -2.64
CA MET A 166 -19.73 22.90 -2.76
C MET A 166 -20.16 24.07 -1.86
N VAL A 167 -19.44 24.28 -0.76
CA VAL A 167 -19.73 25.33 0.23
C VAL A 167 -19.03 26.63 -0.12
N ASN A 168 -17.75 26.56 -0.54
CA ASN A 168 -16.95 27.75 -0.81
C ASN A 168 -16.96 28.19 -2.29
N GLY A 169 -17.55 27.39 -3.19
CA GLY A 169 -17.65 27.69 -4.62
C GLY A 169 -16.33 27.66 -5.40
N GLU A 170 -15.25 27.24 -4.76
CA GLU A 170 -13.92 27.20 -5.35
C GLU A 170 -13.62 25.87 -6.03
N PRO A 171 -12.88 25.84 -7.18
CA PRO A 171 -12.63 24.61 -7.91
C PRO A 171 -11.77 23.61 -7.11
N THR A 172 -11.86 22.34 -7.51
CA THR A 172 -11.04 21.24 -6.96
C THR A 172 -9.76 21.05 -7.76
N CYS A 173 -8.86 20.18 -7.25
CA CYS A 173 -7.67 19.73 -8.00
C CYS A 173 -8.01 18.65 -9.06
N SER A 174 -9.23 18.13 -9.05
CA SER A 174 -9.71 17.10 -9.98
C SER A 174 -11.09 17.49 -10.55
N PRO A 175 -11.17 18.48 -11.44
CA PRO A 175 -12.45 18.98 -11.97
C PRO A 175 -13.31 17.91 -12.66
N LYS A 176 -12.66 16.92 -13.28
CA LYS A 176 -13.35 15.79 -13.93
C LYS A 176 -14.21 14.95 -12.96
N ASP A 177 -13.88 14.98 -11.66
CA ASP A 177 -14.55 14.18 -10.65
C ASP A 177 -15.69 14.93 -9.94
N GLU A 178 -15.78 16.25 -10.09
CA GLU A 178 -16.71 17.11 -9.33
C GLU A 178 -18.16 16.69 -9.46
N GLU A 179 -18.60 16.34 -10.67
CA GLU A 179 -20.00 15.91 -10.89
C GLU A 179 -20.35 14.67 -10.05
N GLY A 180 -19.47 13.67 -10.03
CA GLY A 180 -19.64 12.47 -9.21
C GLY A 180 -19.56 12.77 -7.73
N LEU A 181 -18.65 13.67 -7.32
CA LEU A 181 -18.44 14.06 -5.94
C LEU A 181 -19.63 14.86 -5.37
N ARG A 182 -20.33 15.65 -6.18
CA ARG A 182 -21.56 16.36 -5.76
C ARG A 182 -22.70 15.42 -5.38
N LYS A 183 -22.73 14.23 -5.95
CA LYS A 183 -23.76 13.19 -5.72
C LYS A 183 -23.42 12.26 -4.54
N ASN A 184 -22.30 12.47 -3.86
CA ASN A 184 -21.77 11.58 -2.85
C ASN A 184 -21.26 12.36 -1.63
N GLY A 185 -21.79 12.06 -0.45
CA GLY A 185 -21.41 12.71 0.81
C GLY A 185 -19.89 12.68 1.08
N SER A 186 -19.39 13.73 1.74
CA SER A 186 -17.94 13.83 2.02
C SER A 186 -17.48 12.93 3.16
N TYR A 187 -18.32 12.69 4.16
CA TYR A 187 -17.97 12.13 5.47
C TYR A 187 -18.39 10.65 5.63
N PRO A 188 -17.47 9.79 6.09
CA PRO A 188 -16.02 9.94 6.16
C PRO A 188 -15.33 9.79 4.79
N SER A 189 -14.06 10.20 4.67
CA SER A 189 -13.33 10.17 3.40
C SER A 189 -13.00 8.74 2.95
N GLY A 190 -13.57 8.31 1.80
CA GLY A 190 -13.25 7.00 1.21
C GLY A 190 -11.84 6.92 0.65
N HIS A 191 -11.33 8.00 0.02
CA HIS A 191 -9.93 8.09 -0.42
C HIS A 191 -8.94 7.89 0.74
N THR A 192 -9.19 8.59 1.85
CA THR A 192 -8.34 8.47 3.03
C THR A 192 -8.43 7.09 3.66
N SER A 193 -9.61 6.48 3.68
CA SER A 193 -9.79 5.10 4.14
C SER A 193 -8.93 4.12 3.32
N ILE A 194 -8.97 4.23 1.99
CA ILE A 194 -8.15 3.42 1.08
C ILE A 194 -6.66 3.66 1.33
N GLY A 195 -6.21 4.92 1.31
CA GLY A 195 -4.80 5.25 1.46
C GLY A 195 -4.23 4.85 2.82
N TRP A 196 -5.02 4.97 3.89
CA TRP A 196 -4.60 4.54 5.22
C TRP A 196 -4.56 3.01 5.35
N ALA A 197 -5.54 2.29 4.79
CA ALA A 197 -5.52 0.83 4.71
C ALA A 197 -4.27 0.34 3.95
N TRP A 198 -3.96 0.93 2.80
CA TRP A 198 -2.73 0.61 2.07
C TRP A 198 -1.47 0.92 2.87
N ALA A 199 -1.42 2.05 3.59
CA ALA A 199 -0.28 2.39 4.43
C ALA A 199 -0.06 1.35 5.54
N LEU A 200 -1.11 0.87 6.20
CA LEU A 200 -1.02 -0.17 7.22
C LEU A 200 -0.54 -1.50 6.61
N ILE A 201 -1.18 -1.96 5.55
CA ILE A 201 -0.83 -3.21 4.85
C ILE A 201 0.63 -3.17 4.34
N LEU A 202 1.03 -2.07 3.69
CA LEU A 202 2.40 -1.90 3.19
C LEU A 202 3.42 -1.84 4.32
N SER A 203 3.09 -1.23 5.47
CA SER A 203 3.97 -1.22 6.65
C SER A 203 4.21 -2.61 7.22
N GLU A 204 3.20 -3.49 7.17
CA GLU A 204 3.35 -4.88 7.60
C GLU A 204 4.26 -5.71 6.67
N ILE A 205 4.16 -5.49 5.36
CA ILE A 205 4.95 -6.26 4.37
C ILE A 205 6.35 -5.69 4.14
N ALA A 206 6.57 -4.40 4.47
CA ALA A 206 7.85 -3.69 4.35
C ALA A 206 8.17 -2.92 5.65
N PRO A 207 8.40 -3.61 6.79
CA PRO A 207 8.54 -2.98 8.10
C PRO A 207 9.76 -2.05 8.21
N ASP A 208 10.77 -2.26 7.41
CA ASP A 208 11.95 -1.38 7.26
C ASP A 208 11.62 -0.01 6.67
N ARG A 209 10.44 0.15 6.08
CA ARG A 209 9.93 1.38 5.46
C ARG A 209 8.67 1.91 6.14
N ALA A 210 8.26 1.31 7.26
CA ALA A 210 6.96 1.58 7.90
C ALA A 210 6.70 3.07 8.15
N ASP A 211 7.68 3.81 8.70
CA ASP A 211 7.53 5.23 9.01
C ASP A 211 7.29 6.07 7.74
N ALA A 212 8.06 5.81 6.68
CA ALA A 212 7.89 6.50 5.40
C ALA A 212 6.54 6.20 4.76
N ILE A 213 6.10 4.94 4.84
CA ILE A 213 4.81 4.49 4.30
C ILE A 213 3.64 5.13 5.07
N GLN A 214 3.69 5.15 6.40
CA GLN A 214 2.65 5.78 7.23
C GLN A 214 2.60 7.30 7.04
N ALA A 215 3.77 7.96 6.93
CA ALA A 215 3.85 9.38 6.57
C ALA A 215 3.18 9.64 5.20
N ARG A 216 3.42 8.76 4.21
CA ARG A 216 2.77 8.84 2.89
C ARG A 216 1.26 8.64 2.98
N GLY A 217 0.80 7.67 3.77
CA GLY A 217 -0.64 7.45 4.03
C GLY A 217 -1.32 8.67 4.63
N ARG A 218 -0.66 9.37 5.56
CA ARG A 218 -1.12 10.64 6.11
C ARG A 218 -1.22 11.71 5.02
N ASN A 219 -0.15 11.92 4.25
CA ASN A 219 -0.10 12.88 3.16
C ASN A 219 -1.16 12.61 2.08
N TYR A 220 -1.47 11.35 1.81
CA TYR A 220 -2.51 10.95 0.86
C TYR A 220 -3.91 11.44 1.30
N GLY A 221 -4.23 11.31 2.58
CA GLY A 221 -5.43 11.91 3.16
C GLY A 221 -5.41 13.44 3.11
N GLU A 222 -4.28 14.08 3.44
CA GLU A 222 -4.12 15.54 3.41
C GLU A 222 -4.23 16.12 1.99
N SER A 223 -3.86 15.35 0.97
CA SER A 223 -4.10 15.72 -0.42
C SER A 223 -5.59 15.97 -0.71
N ARG A 224 -6.50 15.37 0.04
CA ARG A 224 -7.94 15.61 -0.12
C ARG A 224 -8.39 16.95 0.44
N LEU A 225 -7.68 17.48 1.47
CA LEU A 225 -7.86 18.85 1.97
C LEU A 225 -7.39 19.86 0.92
N VAL A 226 -6.15 19.65 0.43
CA VAL A 226 -5.52 20.54 -0.57
C VAL A 226 -6.32 20.54 -1.87
N CYS A 227 -6.94 19.41 -2.24
CA CYS A 227 -7.82 19.27 -3.39
C CYS A 227 -9.19 19.94 -3.21
N ASN A 228 -9.53 20.48 -2.04
CA ASN A 228 -10.81 21.12 -1.72
C ASN A 228 -12.02 20.15 -1.75
N VAL A 229 -11.83 18.85 -1.55
CA VAL A 229 -12.91 17.85 -1.67
C VAL A 229 -13.33 17.21 -0.34
N HIS A 230 -12.53 17.38 0.72
CA HIS A 230 -12.81 16.84 2.06
C HIS A 230 -12.46 17.84 3.16
N TRP A 231 -13.17 17.73 4.28
CA TRP A 231 -12.92 18.45 5.52
C TRP A 231 -11.87 17.71 6.37
N GLN A 232 -11.27 18.40 7.35
CA GLN A 232 -10.31 17.77 8.29
C GLN A 232 -10.92 16.57 9.01
N SER A 233 -12.13 16.72 9.55
CA SER A 233 -12.84 15.63 10.22
C SER A 233 -13.18 14.46 9.28
N ASP A 234 -13.47 14.71 7.99
CA ASP A 234 -13.69 13.64 7.01
C ASP A 234 -12.45 12.73 6.87
N ILE A 235 -11.24 13.31 6.87
CA ILE A 235 -10.01 12.53 6.71
C ILE A 235 -9.60 11.83 8.01
N LEU A 236 -9.88 12.39 9.18
CA LEU A 236 -9.62 11.73 10.46
C LEU A 236 -10.45 10.45 10.56
N GLU A 237 -11.76 10.55 10.34
CA GLU A 237 -12.64 9.39 10.36
C GLU A 237 -12.41 8.45 9.17
N GLY A 238 -11.91 8.98 8.04
CA GLY A 238 -11.44 8.16 6.95
C GLY A 238 -10.27 7.26 7.33
N ARG A 239 -9.27 7.78 8.08
CA ARG A 239 -8.16 6.97 8.62
C ARG A 239 -8.67 5.90 9.58
N PHE A 240 -9.58 6.28 10.49
CA PHE A 240 -10.19 5.35 11.43
C PHE A 240 -10.90 4.20 10.71
N MET A 241 -11.72 4.51 9.69
CA MET A 241 -12.40 3.48 8.90
C MET A 241 -11.43 2.61 8.09
N GLY A 242 -10.33 3.17 7.59
CA GLY A 242 -9.26 2.41 6.96
C GLY A 242 -8.61 1.40 7.91
N ALA A 243 -8.33 1.81 9.14
CA ALA A 243 -7.80 0.93 10.18
C ALA A 243 -8.81 -0.16 10.58
N ALA A 244 -10.09 0.20 10.73
CA ALA A 244 -11.16 -0.76 11.02
C ALA A 244 -11.30 -1.81 9.90
N ALA A 245 -11.17 -1.39 8.63
CA ALA A 245 -11.17 -2.32 7.50
C ALA A 245 -9.99 -3.31 7.57
N VAL A 246 -8.77 -2.83 7.83
CA VAL A 246 -7.58 -3.70 7.96
C VAL A 246 -7.74 -4.69 9.12
N ALA A 247 -8.27 -4.26 10.27
CA ALA A 247 -8.54 -5.14 11.39
C ALA A 247 -9.49 -6.31 11.01
N ARG A 248 -10.51 -6.04 10.20
CA ARG A 248 -11.41 -7.09 9.68
C ARG A 248 -10.76 -7.98 8.62
N LEU A 249 -9.88 -7.41 7.80
CA LEU A 249 -9.15 -8.16 6.77
C LEU A 249 -8.28 -9.26 7.38
N HIS A 250 -7.70 -9.05 8.56
CA HIS A 250 -6.89 -10.05 9.25
C HIS A 250 -7.65 -11.32 9.67
N ASP A 251 -8.97 -11.25 9.80
CA ASP A 251 -9.81 -12.43 10.03
C ASP A 251 -10.06 -13.26 8.74
N ASN A 252 -9.64 -12.73 7.57
CA ASN A 252 -9.87 -13.38 6.27
C ASN A 252 -8.65 -14.20 5.82
N ALA A 253 -8.84 -15.50 5.64
CA ALA A 253 -7.76 -16.42 5.25
C ALA A 253 -7.14 -16.10 3.88
N ALA A 254 -7.94 -15.62 2.91
CA ALA A 254 -7.45 -15.25 1.57
C ALA A 254 -6.60 -13.97 1.63
N PHE A 255 -7.00 -12.98 2.45
CA PHE A 255 -6.20 -11.79 2.71
C PHE A 255 -4.84 -12.15 3.33
N ASN A 256 -4.83 -12.96 4.39
CA ASN A 256 -3.60 -13.37 5.06
C ASN A 256 -2.66 -14.15 4.12
N LYS A 257 -3.20 -15.00 3.25
CA LYS A 257 -2.43 -15.70 2.21
C LYS A 257 -1.78 -14.71 1.24
N ASP A 258 -2.54 -13.74 0.73
CA ASP A 258 -2.05 -12.73 -0.22
C ASP A 258 -1.05 -11.78 0.47
N LEU A 259 -1.24 -11.42 1.74
CA LEU A 259 -0.31 -10.62 2.55
C LEU A 259 1.06 -11.29 2.67
N LEU A 260 1.08 -12.58 3.01
CA LEU A 260 2.32 -13.37 3.10
C LEU A 260 3.00 -13.53 1.74
N ALA A 261 2.24 -13.69 0.67
CA ALA A 261 2.76 -13.77 -0.69
C ALA A 261 3.40 -12.44 -1.11
N ALA A 262 2.74 -11.31 -0.90
CA ALA A 262 3.24 -9.99 -1.21
C ALA A 262 4.50 -9.63 -0.39
N ARG A 263 4.57 -10.01 0.89
CA ARG A 263 5.77 -9.84 1.72
C ARG A 263 6.99 -10.56 1.12
N LYS A 264 6.82 -11.83 0.73
CA LYS A 264 7.88 -12.62 0.08
C LYS A 264 8.29 -12.03 -1.26
N GLU A 265 7.32 -11.59 -2.04
CA GLU A 265 7.52 -11.00 -3.36
C GLU A 265 8.33 -9.70 -3.29
N ILE A 266 7.95 -8.74 -2.41
CA ILE A 266 8.69 -7.49 -2.22
C ILE A 266 10.14 -7.77 -1.78
N ALA A 267 10.32 -8.66 -0.81
CA ALA A 267 11.67 -9.02 -0.35
C ALA A 267 12.52 -9.64 -1.48
N ALA A 268 11.93 -10.43 -2.36
CA ALA A 268 12.63 -11.00 -3.53
C ALA A 268 12.91 -9.93 -4.59
N ALA A 269 11.93 -9.08 -4.90
CA ALA A 269 12.05 -8.00 -5.88
C ALA A 269 13.17 -7.02 -5.50
N ARG A 270 13.24 -6.59 -4.24
CA ARG A 270 14.29 -5.69 -3.75
C ARG A 270 15.68 -6.35 -3.81
N ARG A 271 15.80 -7.64 -3.46
CA ARG A 271 17.07 -8.37 -3.63
C ARG A 271 17.52 -8.47 -5.09
N ALA A 272 16.58 -8.46 -6.02
CA ALA A 272 16.83 -8.43 -7.45
C ALA A 272 17.10 -7.00 -8.01
N GLY A 273 17.16 -5.98 -7.12
CA GLY A 273 17.44 -4.60 -7.49
C GLY A 273 16.24 -3.85 -8.07
N LEU A 274 15.02 -4.35 -7.86
CA LEU A 274 13.80 -3.61 -8.23
C LEU A 274 13.48 -2.57 -7.16
N HIS A 275 13.35 -1.32 -7.60
CA HIS A 275 13.02 -0.16 -6.78
C HIS A 275 11.91 0.65 -7.44
N SER A 276 11.45 1.70 -6.78
CA SER A 276 10.51 2.65 -7.38
C SER A 276 11.13 3.34 -8.59
N SER A 277 10.36 3.43 -9.67
CA SER A 277 10.73 4.14 -10.91
C SER A 277 10.42 5.64 -10.87
N ARG A 278 9.80 6.14 -9.78
CA ARG A 278 9.32 7.52 -9.64
C ARG A 278 10.44 8.47 -9.19
N ASP A 279 10.28 9.77 -9.45
CA ASP A 279 11.11 10.82 -8.85
C ASP A 279 10.73 11.05 -7.37
N CYS A 280 11.29 10.19 -6.51
CA CYS A 280 10.99 10.20 -5.09
C CYS A 280 11.56 11.43 -4.36
N ALA A 281 12.60 12.05 -4.87
CA ALA A 281 13.19 13.25 -4.27
C ALA A 281 12.22 14.43 -4.40
N THR A 282 11.71 14.65 -5.61
CA THR A 282 10.71 15.70 -5.88
C THR A 282 9.40 15.43 -5.14
N GLU A 283 8.87 14.18 -5.16
CA GLU A 283 7.66 13.83 -4.44
C GLU A 283 7.80 14.14 -2.94
N ASN A 284 8.87 13.68 -2.31
CA ASN A 284 9.11 13.88 -0.89
C ASN A 284 9.26 15.37 -0.50
N ALA A 285 9.88 16.19 -1.34
CA ALA A 285 10.00 17.62 -1.10
C ALA A 285 8.63 18.32 -1.11
N VAL A 286 7.78 17.98 -2.09
CA VAL A 286 6.44 18.54 -2.24
C VAL A 286 5.52 18.14 -1.07
N LEU A 287 5.58 16.88 -0.64
CA LEU A 287 4.74 16.35 0.44
C LEU A 287 5.05 16.90 1.84
N LYS A 288 6.19 17.61 2.03
CA LYS A 288 6.47 18.34 3.27
C LYS A 288 5.61 19.59 3.46
N VAL A 289 5.04 20.11 2.38
CA VAL A 289 4.18 21.30 2.42
C VAL A 289 2.76 20.87 2.82
N ARG A 290 2.26 21.40 3.95
CA ARG A 290 0.98 21.02 4.56
C ARG A 290 0.20 22.26 5.00
N PRO A 291 -1.15 22.19 5.12
CA PRO A 291 -1.88 23.17 5.94
C PRO A 291 -1.38 23.10 7.38
N GLN A 292 -1.16 24.26 8.00
CA GLN A 292 -0.49 24.34 9.32
C GLN A 292 -1.30 23.68 10.44
N SER A 293 -2.63 23.81 10.38
CA SER A 293 -3.55 23.28 11.38
C SER A 293 -4.04 21.86 11.07
N ALA A 294 -3.54 21.20 10.02
CA ALA A 294 -3.92 19.82 9.70
C ALA A 294 -3.34 18.82 10.72
N LEU A 295 -4.23 17.94 11.27
CA LEU A 295 -3.92 16.95 12.31
C LEU A 295 -3.48 15.59 11.73
#